data_7eaec667463659da5b4a60e319203652
#
_entry.id   7eaec667463659da5b4a60e319203652
#
_cell.length_a   1.000
_cell.length_b   1.000
_cell.length_c   1.000
_cell.angle_alpha   90.00
_cell.angle_beta   90.00
_cell.angle_gamma   90.00
#
_symmetry.space_group_name_H-M   'P 1'
#
loop_
_entity.id
_entity.type
_entity.pdbx_description
1 polymer ?
#
loop_
_entity_poly.entity_id
_entity_poly.type
_entity_poly.pdbx_seq_one_letter_code
_entity_poly.pdbx_strand_id
1 'polypeptide(L)'
;YKVGRFLGWYYNALRERSGDTNPARIVIGKDTRRSSYMFEYSLVAGLTASGADAYLLHVTTTPSVAYIARVDDFDCGIMISASHNPFYDNGIKLIDCYGEKMPEETLLLVEDYIDGKLHVFDQDWPELPFAHREHIGCTVDYVAGRNRYMGYLISLGIYSFKGIKVGLDCANGASWNIAKSVFDALGADTYVINNQPNGLNINLNAGSTHIEGLQKFVVEKGLDVGFAYDGDADRCLCVDEKGNVITGDHILYIYGCYMKERGKLMTNTVVTTVMSNFGLYKAFDEQGIGYAKTAVGDKYVYEYMAKKGCRIGGEQSGHIIFSKYASTGDGILTSLKMM
;
A
#
# COMPACT_ATOMS: atom_id res chain seq x y z
N TYR A 1 5.97 -1.05 21.11
CA TYR A 1 6.74 0.00 21.80
C TYR A 1 8.21 -0.03 21.37
N LYS A 2 8.93 -1.17 21.51
CA LYS A 2 10.36 -1.28 21.15
C LYS A 2 10.63 -0.86 19.69
N VAL A 3 9.80 -1.28 18.74
CA VAL A 3 9.93 -0.84 17.33
C VAL A 3 9.92 0.70 17.21
N GLY A 4 8.96 1.35 17.87
CA GLY A 4 8.92 2.83 17.91
C GLY A 4 10.15 3.45 18.57
N ARG A 5 10.63 2.84 19.68
CA ARG A 5 11.85 3.29 20.36
C ARG A 5 13.06 3.27 19.43
N PHE A 6 13.24 2.14 18.72
CA PHE A 6 14.35 1.99 17.79
C PHE A 6 14.26 2.99 16.63
N LEU A 7 13.14 3.03 15.94
CA LEU A 7 12.98 3.89 14.76
C LEU A 7 13.18 5.37 15.12
N GLY A 8 12.56 5.84 16.22
CA GLY A 8 12.71 7.22 16.66
C GLY A 8 14.16 7.59 16.99
N TRP A 9 14.85 6.74 17.73
CA TRP A 9 16.25 6.94 18.06
C TRP A 9 17.16 6.85 16.82
N TYR A 10 16.97 5.83 16.00
CA TYR A 10 17.82 5.55 14.83
C TYR A 10 17.78 6.71 13.81
N TYR A 11 16.59 7.17 13.47
CA TYR A 11 16.46 8.28 12.51
C TYR A 11 16.92 9.62 13.08
N ASN A 12 16.74 9.89 14.37
CA ASN A 12 17.36 11.05 15.02
C ASN A 12 18.90 10.97 14.96
N ALA A 13 19.48 9.81 15.24
CA ALA A 13 20.93 9.61 15.15
C ALA A 13 21.45 9.78 13.70
N LEU A 14 20.71 9.37 12.70
CA LEU A 14 21.06 9.59 11.30
C LEU A 14 21.00 11.07 10.93
N ARG A 15 19.98 11.80 11.38
CA ARG A 15 19.85 13.25 11.17
C ARG A 15 21.00 14.03 11.83
N GLU A 16 21.29 13.76 13.08
CA GLU A 16 22.41 14.38 13.79
C GLU A 16 23.75 14.15 13.07
N ARG A 17 23.99 12.94 12.57
CA ARG A 17 25.19 12.60 11.78
C ARG A 17 25.26 13.35 10.45
N SER A 18 24.13 13.73 9.87
CA SER A 18 24.06 14.58 8.67
C SER A 18 24.09 16.07 8.95
N GLY A 19 24.09 16.46 10.24
CA GLY A 19 24.06 17.87 10.68
C GLY A 19 22.65 18.46 10.79
N ASP A 20 21.61 17.67 10.67
CA ASP A 20 20.22 18.09 10.90
C ASP A 20 19.82 17.85 12.36
N THR A 21 19.46 18.91 13.06
CA THR A 21 19.06 18.88 14.47
C THR A 21 17.54 18.84 14.68
N ASN A 22 16.76 18.83 13.60
CA ASN A 22 15.31 18.71 13.70
C ASN A 22 14.92 17.27 14.08
N PRO A 23 13.82 17.09 14.85
CA PRO A 23 13.31 15.76 15.16
C PRO A 23 13.03 14.94 13.90
N ALA A 24 13.32 13.64 13.96
CA ALA A 24 12.91 12.70 12.91
C ALA A 24 11.38 12.67 12.81
N ARG A 25 10.87 12.59 11.58
CA ARG A 25 9.46 12.64 11.25
C ARG A 25 9.01 11.27 10.75
N ILE A 26 8.12 10.63 11.47
CA ILE A 26 7.65 9.28 11.15
C ILE A 26 6.14 9.33 10.89
N VAL A 27 5.72 8.91 9.70
CA VAL A 27 4.29 8.87 9.34
C VAL A 27 3.70 7.49 9.63
N ILE A 28 2.52 7.45 10.24
CA ILE A 28 1.85 6.21 10.66
C ILE A 28 0.46 6.15 10.07
N GLY A 29 0.16 5.04 9.37
CA GLY A 29 -1.18 4.65 8.95
C GLY A 29 -1.57 3.30 9.53
N LYS A 30 -2.87 3.02 9.54
CA LYS A 30 -3.44 1.76 10.01
C LYS A 30 -4.65 1.35 9.21
N ASP A 31 -4.94 0.06 9.19
CA ASP A 31 -6.22 -0.46 8.72
C ASP A 31 -7.31 -0.38 9.81
N THR A 32 -8.45 -0.98 9.54
CA THR A 32 -9.63 -0.91 10.41
C THR A 32 -9.64 -1.93 11.54
N ARG A 33 -8.62 -2.77 11.71
CA ARG A 33 -8.54 -3.79 12.76
C ARG A 33 -8.59 -3.17 14.14
N ARG A 34 -9.31 -3.81 15.06
CA ARG A 34 -9.41 -3.35 16.44
C ARG A 34 -8.05 -3.24 17.13
N SER A 35 -7.15 -4.20 16.87
CA SER A 35 -5.79 -4.21 17.42
C SER A 35 -4.89 -3.11 16.85
N SER A 36 -5.21 -2.53 15.69
CA SER A 36 -4.41 -1.48 15.07
C SER A 36 -4.27 -0.23 15.95
N TYR A 37 -5.31 0.09 16.74
CA TYR A 37 -5.25 1.21 17.71
C TYR A 37 -4.24 0.96 18.82
N MET A 38 -4.20 -0.27 19.35
CA MET A 38 -3.22 -0.65 20.39
C MET A 38 -1.79 -0.54 19.87
N PHE A 39 -1.54 -1.01 18.65
CA PHE A 39 -0.22 -0.94 18.02
C PHE A 39 0.17 0.51 17.72
N GLU A 40 -0.74 1.32 17.20
CA GLU A 40 -0.50 2.74 16.93
C GLU A 40 -0.06 3.48 18.20
N TYR A 41 -0.82 3.38 19.29
CA TYR A 41 -0.46 4.06 20.53
C TYR A 41 0.86 3.56 21.11
N SER A 42 1.15 2.27 20.99
CA SER A 42 2.43 1.71 21.45
C SER A 42 3.61 2.20 20.62
N LEU A 43 3.46 2.31 19.30
CA LEU A 43 4.47 2.87 18.39
C LEU A 43 4.71 4.36 18.69
N VAL A 44 3.63 5.14 18.78
CA VAL A 44 3.69 6.57 19.11
C VAL A 44 4.43 6.81 20.42
N ALA A 45 4.09 6.06 21.47
CA ALA A 45 4.78 6.18 22.77
C ALA A 45 6.28 5.87 22.65
N GLY A 46 6.67 4.89 21.82
CA GLY A 46 8.08 4.58 21.57
C GLY A 46 8.80 5.68 20.78
N LEU A 47 8.19 6.18 19.72
CA LEU A 47 8.75 7.24 18.87
C LEU A 47 8.98 8.52 19.67
N THR A 48 7.95 9.02 20.35
CA THR A 48 8.03 10.26 21.11
C THR A 48 9.00 10.17 22.30
N ALA A 49 9.05 9.01 22.97
CA ALA A 49 10.04 8.74 24.02
C ALA A 49 11.48 8.71 23.51
N SER A 50 11.71 8.57 22.21
CA SER A 50 13.01 8.65 21.54
C SER A 50 13.25 9.99 20.83
N GLY A 51 12.36 10.97 21.00
CA GLY A 51 12.53 12.30 20.44
C GLY A 51 12.09 12.46 18.99
N ALA A 52 11.44 11.47 18.39
CA ALA A 52 10.90 11.59 17.04
C ALA A 52 9.44 12.04 17.05
N ASP A 53 9.03 12.78 16.03
CA ASP A 53 7.65 13.22 15.84
C ASP A 53 6.84 12.16 15.07
N ALA A 54 5.68 11.80 15.63
CA ALA A 54 4.76 10.84 15.07
C ALA A 54 3.58 11.52 14.37
N TYR A 55 3.47 11.34 13.05
CA TYR A 55 2.41 11.93 12.21
C TYR A 55 1.35 10.89 11.91
N LEU A 56 0.12 11.10 12.36
CA LEU A 56 -0.96 10.12 12.30
C LEU A 56 -1.88 10.38 11.11
N LEU A 57 -1.86 9.48 10.13
CA LEU A 57 -2.83 9.46 9.01
C LEU A 57 -4.15 8.78 9.42
N HIS A 58 -4.18 8.12 10.58
CA HIS A 58 -5.29 7.29 11.04
C HIS A 58 -5.59 6.13 10.06
N VAL A 59 -6.88 5.79 9.88
CA VAL A 59 -7.25 4.73 8.94
C VAL A 59 -7.00 5.20 7.51
N THR A 60 -6.06 4.53 6.86
CA THR A 60 -5.64 4.79 5.48
C THR A 60 -5.02 3.53 4.87
N THR A 61 -4.80 3.55 3.56
CA THR A 61 -4.24 2.41 2.80
C THR A 61 -2.72 2.35 2.88
N THR A 62 -2.14 1.16 2.67
CA THR A 62 -0.68 1.00 2.56
C THR A 62 -0.07 1.91 1.50
N PRO A 63 -0.60 2.00 0.25
CA PRO A 63 -0.06 2.93 -0.73
C PRO A 63 -0.19 4.41 -0.35
N SER A 64 -1.17 4.79 0.47
CA SER A 64 -1.27 6.14 1.02
C SER A 64 -0.08 6.47 1.93
N VAL A 65 0.31 5.55 2.82
CA VAL A 65 1.48 5.74 3.69
C VAL A 65 2.75 5.84 2.86
N ALA A 66 2.94 4.94 1.88
CA ALA A 66 4.10 4.94 0.98
C ALA A 66 4.20 6.24 0.17
N TYR A 67 3.06 6.71 -0.36
CA TYR A 67 3.02 7.97 -1.09
C TYR A 67 3.41 9.16 -0.21
N ILE A 68 2.83 9.28 0.99
CA ILE A 68 3.08 10.40 1.91
C ILE A 68 4.50 10.35 2.46
N ALA A 69 5.04 9.19 2.79
CA ALA A 69 6.43 9.06 3.23
C ALA A 69 7.40 9.71 2.22
N ARG A 70 7.16 9.46 0.93
CA ARG A 70 7.99 9.97 -0.16
C ARG A 70 7.79 11.45 -0.46
N VAL A 71 6.53 11.96 -0.49
CA VAL A 71 6.24 13.30 -1.02
C VAL A 71 6.30 14.41 0.03
N ASP A 72 6.26 14.05 1.30
CA ASP A 72 6.27 14.99 2.42
C ASP A 72 7.55 14.89 3.27
N ASP A 73 8.61 14.31 2.70
CA ASP A 73 9.96 14.20 3.27
C ASP A 73 9.97 13.62 4.69
N PHE A 74 9.26 12.49 4.89
CA PHE A 74 9.34 11.70 6.12
C PHE A 74 10.58 10.81 6.12
N ASP A 75 11.18 10.59 7.28
CA ASP A 75 12.32 9.68 7.42
C ASP A 75 11.90 8.23 7.21
N CYS A 76 10.72 7.85 7.69
CA CYS A 76 10.10 6.58 7.34
C CYS A 76 8.58 6.61 7.53
N GLY A 77 7.91 5.61 6.95
CA GLY A 77 6.50 5.33 7.13
C GLY A 77 6.27 4.01 7.86
N ILE A 78 5.17 3.94 8.60
CA ILE A 78 4.72 2.72 9.27
C ILE A 78 3.28 2.46 8.89
N MET A 79 3.00 1.27 8.34
CA MET A 79 1.63 0.80 8.13
C MET A 79 1.31 -0.36 9.06
N ILE A 80 0.23 -0.22 9.83
CA ILE A 80 -0.26 -1.24 10.76
C ILE A 80 -1.39 -2.01 10.05
N SER A 81 -1.06 -3.18 9.52
CA SER A 81 -1.99 -4.05 8.81
C SER A 81 -1.42 -5.45 8.62
N ALA A 82 -2.29 -6.45 8.59
CA ALA A 82 -2.01 -7.80 8.09
C ALA A 82 -2.71 -8.07 6.75
N SER A 83 -2.93 -7.03 5.92
CA SER A 83 -3.48 -7.11 4.57
C SER A 83 -4.78 -7.93 4.51
N HIS A 84 -4.78 -9.06 3.83
CA HIS A 84 -5.94 -9.91 3.58
C HIS A 84 -6.26 -10.92 4.71
N ASN A 85 -5.47 -10.96 5.78
CA ASN A 85 -5.67 -11.87 6.91
C ASN A 85 -6.93 -11.50 7.72
N PRO A 86 -7.48 -12.43 8.51
CA PRO A 86 -8.58 -12.15 9.43
C PRO A 86 -8.25 -11.04 10.45
N PHE A 87 -9.27 -10.49 11.09
CA PHE A 87 -9.14 -9.35 12.01
C PHE A 87 -8.23 -9.57 13.22
N TYR A 88 -8.08 -10.82 13.66
CA TYR A 88 -7.27 -11.19 14.84
C TYR A 88 -5.77 -11.25 14.55
N ASP A 89 -5.37 -11.30 13.28
CA ASP A 89 -3.98 -11.10 12.87
C ASP A 89 -3.72 -9.61 12.70
N ASN A 90 -2.46 -9.20 12.91
CA ASN A 90 -2.00 -7.86 12.59
C ASN A 90 -0.51 -7.88 12.29
N GLY A 91 0.01 -6.79 11.71
CA GLY A 91 1.42 -6.65 11.35
C GLY A 91 1.86 -5.20 11.32
N ILE A 92 3.16 -5.01 11.30
CA ILE A 92 3.79 -3.70 11.15
C ILE A 92 4.66 -3.75 9.90
N LYS A 93 4.28 -2.99 8.88
CA LYS A 93 5.04 -2.82 7.64
C LYS A 93 5.86 -1.53 7.77
N LEU A 94 7.19 -1.64 7.63
CA LEU A 94 8.08 -0.49 7.63
C LEU A 94 8.38 -0.06 6.19
N ILE A 95 8.31 1.23 5.95
CA ILE A 95 8.42 1.88 4.64
C ILE A 95 9.50 2.95 4.76
N ASP A 96 10.42 3.01 3.83
CA ASP A 96 11.49 4.01 3.83
C ASP A 96 11.04 5.39 3.32
N CYS A 97 11.94 6.34 3.30
CA CYS A 97 11.68 7.71 2.81
C CYS A 97 11.37 7.80 1.30
N TYR A 98 11.64 6.74 0.55
CA TYR A 98 11.30 6.66 -0.88
C TYR A 98 9.91 6.06 -1.12
N GLY A 99 9.22 5.65 -0.06
CA GLY A 99 7.94 4.95 -0.13
C GLY A 99 8.09 3.49 -0.53
N GLU A 100 9.26 2.92 -0.35
CA GLU A 100 9.59 1.52 -0.64
C GLU A 100 9.58 0.70 0.65
N LYS A 101 9.60 -0.61 0.53
CA LYS A 101 9.78 -1.47 1.71
C LYS A 101 11.12 -1.16 2.36
N MET A 102 11.12 -1.04 3.68
CA MET A 102 12.33 -0.83 4.47
C MET A 102 13.41 -1.85 4.08
N PRO A 103 14.67 -1.41 3.85
CA PRO A 103 15.79 -2.31 3.58
C PRO A 103 15.96 -3.38 4.66
N GLU A 104 16.32 -4.58 4.25
CA GLU A 104 16.48 -5.73 5.15
C GLU A 104 17.51 -5.48 6.26
N GLU A 105 18.56 -4.74 5.94
CA GLU A 105 19.59 -4.33 6.91
C GLU A 105 18.97 -3.53 8.08
N THR A 106 18.07 -2.60 7.80
CA THR A 106 17.39 -1.83 8.84
C THR A 106 16.38 -2.68 9.60
N LEU A 107 15.70 -3.63 8.93
CA LEU A 107 14.79 -4.57 9.61
C LEU A 107 15.53 -5.45 10.60
N LEU A 108 16.72 -5.95 10.24
CA LEU A 108 17.59 -6.72 11.14
C LEU A 108 18.00 -5.91 12.37
N LEU A 109 18.31 -4.62 12.22
CA LEU A 109 18.62 -3.76 13.38
C LEU A 109 17.42 -3.59 14.33
N VAL A 110 16.19 -3.55 13.79
CA VAL A 110 14.96 -3.54 14.61
C VAL A 110 14.87 -4.83 15.43
N GLU A 111 15.07 -5.98 14.77
CA GLU A 111 15.04 -7.29 15.42
C GLU A 111 16.14 -7.43 16.47
N ASP A 112 17.36 -7.02 16.16
CA ASP A 112 18.50 -7.02 17.08
C ASP A 112 18.24 -6.17 18.33
N TYR A 113 17.57 -5.02 18.17
CA TYR A 113 17.16 -4.24 19.34
C TYR A 113 16.08 -4.94 20.19
N ILE A 114 15.10 -5.58 19.55
CA ILE A 114 14.06 -6.33 20.26
C ILE A 114 14.70 -7.46 21.09
N ASP A 115 15.70 -8.12 20.52
CA ASP A 115 16.44 -9.23 21.13
C ASP A 115 17.50 -8.78 22.15
N GLY A 116 17.75 -7.49 22.31
CA GLY A 116 18.72 -6.93 23.26
C GLY A 116 20.19 -7.12 22.83
N LYS A 117 20.45 -7.24 21.53
CA LYS A 117 21.79 -7.45 20.95
C LYS A 117 22.17 -6.42 19.87
N LEU A 118 21.50 -5.24 19.89
CA LEU A 118 21.72 -4.20 18.90
C LEU A 118 23.18 -3.72 18.91
N HIS A 119 23.85 -3.88 17.75
CA HIS A 119 25.13 -3.29 17.43
C HIS A 119 24.99 -2.39 16.21
N VAL A 120 25.18 -1.10 16.38
CA VAL A 120 25.11 -0.12 15.29
C VAL A 120 25.95 1.11 15.62
N PHE A 121 26.50 1.77 14.62
CA PHE A 121 27.39 2.91 14.77
C PHE A 121 28.66 2.59 15.60
N ASP A 122 29.20 1.37 15.38
CA ASP A 122 30.41 0.84 16.00
C ASP A 122 30.34 0.67 17.53
N GLN A 123 29.12 0.50 18.07
CA GLN A 123 28.93 0.22 19.52
C GLN A 123 27.69 -0.61 19.81
N ASP A 124 27.69 -1.23 20.98
CA ASP A 124 26.55 -1.98 21.50
C ASP A 124 25.56 -1.06 22.21
N TRP A 125 24.26 -1.31 21.96
CA TRP A 125 23.17 -0.57 22.57
C TRP A 125 22.23 -1.52 23.32
N PRO A 126 22.56 -1.93 24.57
CA PRO A 126 21.67 -2.78 25.35
C PRO A 126 20.34 -2.08 25.66
N GLU A 127 20.37 -0.77 25.84
CA GLU A 127 19.19 0.10 25.97
C GLU A 127 19.44 1.41 25.23
N LEU A 128 18.38 1.96 24.63
CA LEU A 128 18.43 3.25 23.96
C LEU A 128 18.12 4.38 24.93
N PRO A 129 18.77 5.54 24.80
CA PRO A 129 18.51 6.70 25.67
C PRO A 129 17.08 7.21 25.46
N PHE A 130 16.48 7.75 26.52
CA PHE A 130 15.23 8.48 26.44
C PHE A 130 15.49 9.95 26.09
N ALA A 131 14.59 10.51 25.29
CA ALA A 131 14.54 11.96 25.12
C ALA A 131 14.05 12.65 26.40
N HIS A 132 14.56 13.83 26.67
CA HIS A 132 14.24 14.58 27.89
C HIS A 132 13.77 15.98 27.56
N ARG A 133 12.87 16.52 28.36
CA ARG A 133 12.40 17.91 28.31
C ARG A 133 11.89 18.29 26.91
N GLU A 134 12.46 19.34 26.33
CA GLU A 134 12.14 19.88 25.00
C GLU A 134 12.50 18.96 23.85
N HIS A 135 13.27 17.90 24.07
CA HIS A 135 13.63 16.90 23.07
C HIS A 135 12.65 15.72 22.99
N ILE A 136 11.63 15.67 23.85
CA ILE A 136 10.56 14.65 23.73
C ILE A 136 9.77 14.96 22.45
N GLY A 137 9.58 13.93 21.61
CA GLY A 137 8.85 14.08 20.34
C GLY A 137 7.37 14.39 20.51
N CYS A 138 6.77 14.91 19.47
CA CYS A 138 5.36 15.30 19.42
C CYS A 138 4.51 14.29 18.63
N THR A 139 3.19 14.33 18.88
CA THR A 139 2.19 13.66 18.04
C THR A 139 1.47 14.69 17.20
N VAL A 140 1.39 14.46 15.90
CA VAL A 140 0.72 15.35 14.94
C VAL A 140 -0.44 14.60 14.30
N ASP A 141 -1.66 15.16 14.38
CA ASP A 141 -2.79 14.70 13.60
C ASP A 141 -2.61 15.13 12.14
N TYR A 142 -2.37 14.15 11.24
CA TYR A 142 -1.97 14.43 9.85
C TYR A 142 -2.98 13.92 8.82
N VAL A 143 -4.27 14.13 9.08
CA VAL A 143 -5.37 13.82 8.13
C VAL A 143 -5.16 14.51 6.78
N ALA A 144 -4.52 15.68 6.76
CA ALA A 144 -4.17 16.39 5.53
C ALA A 144 -3.33 15.53 4.56
N GLY A 145 -2.44 14.69 5.07
CA GLY A 145 -1.66 13.74 4.26
C GLY A 145 -2.54 12.74 3.53
N ARG A 146 -3.51 12.12 4.23
CA ARG A 146 -4.49 11.22 3.59
C ARG A 146 -5.28 11.95 2.48
N ASN A 147 -5.71 13.17 2.73
CA ASN A 147 -6.43 13.96 1.74
C ASN A 147 -5.55 14.32 0.53
N ARG A 148 -4.24 14.53 0.74
CA ARG A 148 -3.27 14.72 -0.33
C ARG A 148 -3.15 13.49 -1.22
N TYR A 149 -3.10 12.28 -0.64
CA TYR A 149 -3.11 11.05 -1.42
C TYR A 149 -4.41 10.90 -2.24
N MET A 150 -5.57 11.20 -1.67
CA MET A 150 -6.84 11.21 -2.42
C MET A 150 -6.80 12.20 -3.59
N GLY A 151 -6.32 13.43 -3.34
CA GLY A 151 -6.12 14.45 -4.38
C GLY A 151 -5.17 13.99 -5.48
N TYR A 152 -4.09 13.29 -5.10
CA TYR A 152 -3.17 12.67 -6.06
C TYR A 152 -3.88 11.65 -6.94
N LEU A 153 -4.63 10.70 -6.37
CA LEU A 153 -5.38 9.70 -7.15
C LEU A 153 -6.38 10.37 -8.11
N ILE A 154 -7.14 11.37 -7.65
CA ILE A 154 -8.08 12.12 -8.48
C ILE A 154 -7.34 12.81 -9.65
N SER A 155 -6.16 13.37 -9.41
CA SER A 155 -5.36 14.03 -10.44
C SER A 155 -4.86 13.09 -11.55
N LEU A 156 -4.86 11.77 -11.30
CA LEU A 156 -4.49 10.75 -12.29
C LEU A 156 -5.63 10.37 -13.24
N GLY A 157 -6.87 10.75 -12.92
CA GLY A 157 -8.03 10.58 -13.78
C GLY A 157 -7.99 11.59 -14.93
N ILE A 158 -7.73 11.11 -16.14
CA ILE A 158 -7.65 11.95 -17.35
C ILE A 158 -8.98 12.03 -18.09
N TYR A 159 -9.94 11.18 -17.73
CA TYR A 159 -11.29 11.14 -18.29
C TYR A 159 -12.33 11.21 -17.18
N SER A 160 -13.50 11.76 -17.51
CA SER A 160 -14.66 11.71 -16.63
C SER A 160 -15.29 10.31 -16.67
N PHE A 161 -15.69 9.80 -15.51
CA PHE A 161 -16.40 8.51 -15.38
C PHE A 161 -17.93 8.71 -15.34
N LYS A 162 -18.42 9.89 -15.75
CA LYS A 162 -19.85 10.22 -15.74
C LYS A 162 -20.67 9.20 -16.55
N GLY A 163 -21.69 8.66 -15.90
CA GLY A 163 -22.60 7.67 -16.49
C GLY A 163 -22.10 6.23 -16.42
N ILE A 164 -20.93 5.98 -15.82
CA ILE A 164 -20.43 4.63 -15.56
C ILE A 164 -20.83 4.23 -14.14
N LYS A 165 -21.50 3.09 -14.00
CA LYS A 165 -21.92 2.49 -12.73
C LYS A 165 -20.84 1.57 -12.20
N VAL A 166 -20.23 1.94 -11.07
CA VAL A 166 -19.09 1.22 -10.49
C VAL A 166 -19.47 0.60 -9.16
N GLY A 167 -19.24 -0.70 -9.01
CA GLY A 167 -19.32 -1.42 -7.74
C GLY A 167 -17.98 -1.40 -7.01
N LEU A 168 -17.96 -1.08 -5.74
CA LEU A 168 -16.76 -1.12 -4.91
C LEU A 168 -16.98 -2.02 -3.70
N ASP A 169 -16.12 -3.02 -3.52
CA ASP A 169 -16.04 -3.83 -2.31
C ASP A 169 -14.81 -3.39 -1.51
N CYS A 170 -15.06 -2.71 -0.40
CA CYS A 170 -13.99 -2.16 0.45
C CYS A 170 -13.49 -3.12 1.52
N ALA A 171 -13.89 -4.39 1.51
CA ALA A 171 -13.45 -5.42 2.47
C ALA A 171 -13.63 -5.03 3.96
N ASN A 172 -14.47 -4.06 4.29
CA ASN A 172 -14.49 -3.36 5.59
C ASN A 172 -13.08 -2.92 6.04
N GLY A 173 -12.19 -2.67 5.11
CA GLY A 173 -10.78 -2.33 5.27
C GLY A 173 -10.51 -0.84 5.09
N ALA A 174 -9.25 -0.52 4.84
CA ALA A 174 -8.73 0.85 4.80
C ALA A 174 -9.25 1.70 3.63
N SER A 175 -9.73 1.07 2.55
CA SER A 175 -10.30 1.77 1.39
C SER A 175 -11.70 2.35 1.63
N TRP A 176 -12.38 2.00 2.73
CA TRP A 176 -13.80 2.27 2.97
C TRP A 176 -14.23 3.73 2.82
N ASN A 177 -13.37 4.67 3.18
CA ASN A 177 -13.63 6.11 3.11
C ASN A 177 -12.82 6.83 2.02
N ILE A 178 -12.00 6.12 1.27
CA ILE A 178 -11.11 6.67 0.22
C ILE A 178 -11.67 6.34 -1.16
N ALA A 179 -11.90 5.06 -1.45
CA ALA A 179 -12.24 4.60 -2.78
C ALA A 179 -13.48 5.31 -3.35
N LYS A 180 -14.60 5.30 -2.60
CA LYS A 180 -15.82 6.00 -3.04
C LYS A 180 -15.58 7.47 -3.33
N SER A 181 -14.89 8.17 -2.43
CA SER A 181 -14.63 9.61 -2.59
C SER A 181 -13.84 9.94 -3.85
N VAL A 182 -12.88 9.08 -4.22
CA VAL A 182 -12.08 9.24 -5.44
C VAL A 182 -12.93 9.01 -6.69
N PHE A 183 -13.72 7.93 -6.73
CA PHE A 183 -14.60 7.64 -7.87
C PHE A 183 -15.72 8.68 -8.04
N ASP A 184 -16.35 9.12 -6.95
CA ASP A 184 -17.35 10.19 -6.98
C ASP A 184 -16.77 11.50 -7.53
N ALA A 185 -15.56 11.88 -7.11
CA ALA A 185 -14.87 13.07 -7.58
C ALA A 185 -14.57 13.01 -9.10
N LEU A 186 -14.40 11.81 -9.67
CA LEU A 186 -14.22 11.58 -11.10
C LEU A 186 -15.54 11.43 -11.85
N GLY A 187 -16.68 11.47 -11.16
CA GLY A 187 -18.03 11.51 -11.73
C GLY A 187 -18.69 10.16 -11.94
N ALA A 188 -18.15 9.06 -11.38
CA ALA A 188 -18.77 7.75 -11.44
C ALA A 188 -20.06 7.66 -10.60
N ASP A 189 -21.00 6.82 -11.02
CA ASP A 189 -22.15 6.42 -10.21
C ASP A 189 -21.71 5.23 -9.31
N THR A 190 -21.27 5.53 -8.09
CA THR A 190 -20.64 4.53 -7.20
C THR A 190 -21.61 3.82 -6.27
N TYR A 191 -21.53 2.49 -6.27
CA TYR A 191 -22.27 1.58 -5.40
C TYR A 191 -21.27 0.82 -4.53
N VAL A 192 -21.41 0.87 -3.22
CA VAL A 192 -20.39 0.32 -2.30
C VAL A 192 -20.98 -0.75 -1.39
N ILE A 193 -20.24 -1.85 -1.24
CA ILE A 193 -20.50 -2.89 -0.25
C ILE A 193 -19.30 -3.02 0.70
N ASN A 194 -19.50 -3.65 1.84
CA ASN A 194 -18.46 -3.91 2.83
C ASN A 194 -17.66 -2.64 3.21
N ASN A 195 -18.37 -1.56 3.50
CA ASN A 195 -17.79 -0.24 3.85
C ASN A 195 -18.19 0.26 5.24
N GLN A 196 -18.56 -0.66 6.15
CA GLN A 196 -18.94 -0.36 7.54
C GLN A 196 -18.03 -1.13 8.51
N PRO A 197 -16.75 -0.72 8.62
CA PRO A 197 -15.80 -1.40 9.48
C PRO A 197 -16.19 -1.27 10.97
N ASN A 198 -16.11 -2.36 11.71
CA ASN A 198 -16.37 -2.39 13.16
C ASN A 198 -15.16 -2.89 13.97
N GLY A 199 -14.02 -3.08 13.32
CA GLY A 199 -12.78 -3.57 13.91
C GLY A 199 -12.62 -5.09 13.93
N LEU A 200 -13.71 -5.84 13.64
CA LEU A 200 -13.77 -7.31 13.70
C LEU A 200 -14.16 -7.95 12.36
N ASN A 201 -14.59 -7.15 11.39
CA ASN A 201 -15.18 -7.62 10.14
C ASN A 201 -14.33 -7.36 8.89
N ILE A 202 -13.09 -6.91 9.05
CA ILE A 202 -12.16 -6.74 7.91
C ILE A 202 -11.93 -8.08 7.20
N ASN A 203 -12.04 -8.10 5.87
CA ASN A 203 -11.91 -9.29 5.00
C ASN A 203 -12.91 -10.43 5.29
N LEU A 204 -13.87 -10.24 6.18
CA LEU A 204 -14.82 -11.29 6.53
C LEU A 204 -15.86 -11.44 5.41
N ASN A 205 -15.72 -12.52 4.60
CA ASN A 205 -16.55 -12.78 3.41
C ASN A 205 -16.64 -11.53 2.50
N ALA A 206 -15.55 -10.83 2.33
CA ALA A 206 -15.50 -9.51 1.70
C ALA A 206 -14.17 -9.29 0.98
N GLY A 207 -14.19 -8.39 -0.02
CA GLY A 207 -13.00 -7.93 -0.72
C GLY A 207 -12.41 -8.92 -1.70
N SER A 208 -11.15 -8.70 -2.07
CA SER A 208 -10.47 -9.43 -3.14
C SER A 208 -10.25 -10.93 -2.87
N THR A 209 -10.30 -11.37 -1.61
CA THR A 209 -10.19 -12.79 -1.23
C THR A 209 -11.54 -13.52 -1.20
N HIS A 210 -12.66 -12.79 -1.29
CA HIS A 210 -14.03 -13.31 -1.30
C HIS A 210 -14.86 -12.53 -2.33
N ILE A 211 -14.48 -12.69 -3.60
CA ILE A 211 -14.97 -11.88 -4.72
C ILE A 211 -16.45 -12.19 -5.08
N GLU A 212 -17.00 -13.31 -4.63
CA GLU A 212 -18.32 -13.80 -4.99
C GLU A 212 -19.43 -12.80 -4.62
N GLY A 213 -19.25 -12.09 -3.49
CA GLY A 213 -20.15 -11.03 -3.07
C GLY A 213 -20.25 -9.89 -4.08
N LEU A 214 -19.10 -9.45 -4.61
CA LEU A 214 -19.05 -8.40 -5.62
C LEU A 214 -19.58 -8.89 -6.97
N GLN A 215 -19.29 -10.12 -7.40
CA GLN A 215 -19.82 -10.71 -8.63
C GLN A 215 -21.36 -10.66 -8.67
N LYS A 216 -21.97 -11.15 -7.60
CA LYS A 216 -23.42 -11.10 -7.43
C LYS A 216 -23.96 -9.66 -7.43
N PHE A 217 -23.31 -8.76 -6.71
CA PHE A 217 -23.71 -7.37 -6.59
C PHE A 217 -23.66 -6.63 -7.93
N VAL A 218 -22.61 -6.83 -8.73
CA VAL A 218 -22.48 -6.24 -10.07
C VAL A 218 -23.63 -6.67 -10.97
N VAL A 219 -23.92 -7.97 -11.04
CA VAL A 219 -24.98 -8.50 -11.90
C VAL A 219 -26.37 -8.06 -11.42
N GLU A 220 -26.69 -8.16 -10.13
CA GLU A 220 -28.00 -7.82 -9.56
C GLU A 220 -28.32 -6.32 -9.70
N LYS A 221 -27.31 -5.46 -9.63
CA LYS A 221 -27.48 -4.01 -9.74
C LYS A 221 -27.32 -3.49 -11.18
N GLY A 222 -26.95 -4.34 -12.13
CA GLY A 222 -26.67 -3.94 -13.51
C GLY A 222 -25.57 -2.88 -13.57
N LEU A 223 -24.45 -3.14 -12.88
CA LEU A 223 -23.28 -2.28 -12.87
C LEU A 223 -22.38 -2.58 -14.07
N ASP A 224 -21.65 -1.57 -14.54
CA ASP A 224 -20.75 -1.71 -15.69
C ASP A 224 -19.46 -2.45 -15.29
N VAL A 225 -18.99 -2.25 -14.06
CA VAL A 225 -17.75 -2.85 -13.53
C VAL A 225 -17.78 -2.88 -12.01
N GLY A 226 -17.07 -3.84 -11.41
CA GLY A 226 -16.83 -3.90 -9.96
C GLY A 226 -15.34 -3.99 -9.65
N PHE A 227 -14.93 -3.42 -8.51
CA PHE A 227 -13.57 -3.50 -7.97
C PHE A 227 -13.60 -3.96 -6.51
N ALA A 228 -12.81 -4.98 -6.17
CA ALA A 228 -12.65 -5.46 -4.81
C ALA A 228 -11.22 -5.22 -4.34
N TYR A 229 -11.10 -4.66 -3.15
CA TYR A 229 -9.83 -4.42 -2.48
C TYR A 229 -9.62 -5.44 -1.35
N ASP A 230 -8.39 -5.56 -0.87
CA ASP A 230 -8.10 -6.24 0.40
C ASP A 230 -8.06 -5.25 1.57
N GLY A 231 -7.74 -5.74 2.76
CA GLY A 231 -7.88 -4.96 3.99
C GLY A 231 -7.09 -3.66 4.05
N ASP A 232 -5.93 -3.55 3.42
CA ASP A 232 -5.12 -2.33 3.34
C ASP A 232 -5.00 -1.76 1.92
N ALA A 233 -5.79 -2.34 0.99
CA ALA A 233 -6.00 -1.87 -0.37
C ALA A 233 -4.72 -1.74 -1.22
N ASP A 234 -3.74 -2.60 -0.99
CA ASP A 234 -2.58 -2.75 -1.88
C ASP A 234 -2.88 -3.68 -3.06
N ARG A 235 -4.04 -4.39 -3.04
CA ARG A 235 -4.55 -5.27 -4.08
C ARG A 235 -5.88 -4.79 -4.65
N CYS A 236 -6.13 -5.15 -5.92
CA CYS A 236 -7.41 -4.96 -6.60
C CYS A 236 -7.71 -6.12 -7.54
N LEU A 237 -8.89 -6.70 -7.43
CA LEU A 237 -9.49 -7.55 -8.46
C LEU A 237 -10.69 -6.84 -9.07
N CYS A 238 -10.97 -7.15 -10.36
CA CYS A 238 -12.10 -6.56 -11.06
C CYS A 238 -13.18 -7.61 -11.35
N VAL A 239 -14.40 -7.13 -11.58
CA VAL A 239 -15.54 -7.94 -12.05
C VAL A 239 -16.17 -7.20 -13.23
N ASP A 240 -16.37 -7.89 -14.35
CA ASP A 240 -17.05 -7.33 -15.51
C ASP A 240 -18.59 -7.27 -15.32
N GLU A 241 -19.29 -6.68 -16.26
CA GLU A 241 -20.75 -6.50 -16.23
C GLU A 241 -21.54 -7.83 -16.22
N LYS A 242 -20.89 -8.95 -16.54
CA LYS A 242 -21.47 -10.31 -16.53
C LYS A 242 -21.16 -11.08 -15.26
N GLY A 243 -20.38 -10.49 -14.35
CA GLY A 243 -19.94 -11.14 -13.12
C GLY A 243 -18.67 -12.00 -13.28
N ASN A 244 -17.95 -11.91 -14.40
CA ASN A 244 -16.68 -12.63 -14.55
C ASN A 244 -15.56 -11.94 -13.78
N VAL A 245 -14.71 -12.73 -13.14
CA VAL A 245 -13.56 -12.21 -12.38
C VAL A 245 -12.40 -11.91 -13.32
N ILE A 246 -11.90 -10.68 -13.21
CA ILE A 246 -10.68 -10.21 -13.87
C ILE A 246 -9.57 -10.18 -12.81
N THR A 247 -8.72 -11.20 -12.84
CA THR A 247 -7.62 -11.36 -11.88
C THR A 247 -6.44 -10.43 -12.18
N GLY A 248 -5.43 -10.39 -11.31
CA GLY A 248 -4.20 -9.65 -11.56
C GLY A 248 -3.51 -10.03 -12.87
N ASP A 249 -3.56 -11.30 -13.28
CA ASP A 249 -3.02 -11.74 -14.57
C ASP A 249 -3.76 -11.08 -15.76
N HIS A 250 -5.08 -10.99 -15.69
CA HIS A 250 -5.87 -10.30 -16.72
C HIS A 250 -5.55 -8.78 -16.73
N ILE A 251 -5.42 -8.15 -15.56
CA ILE A 251 -5.06 -6.73 -15.45
C ILE A 251 -3.69 -6.48 -16.07
N LEU A 252 -2.69 -7.32 -15.77
CA LEU A 252 -1.35 -7.23 -16.34
C LEU A 252 -1.38 -7.36 -17.87
N TYR A 253 -2.20 -8.28 -18.40
CA TYR A 253 -2.38 -8.46 -19.84
C TYR A 253 -3.04 -7.23 -20.48
N ILE A 254 -4.20 -6.84 -19.99
CA ILE A 254 -4.99 -5.71 -20.54
C ILE A 254 -4.14 -4.43 -20.55
N TYR A 255 -3.52 -4.11 -19.41
CA TYR A 255 -2.78 -2.87 -19.31
C TYR A 255 -1.40 -2.95 -19.99
N GLY A 256 -0.79 -4.11 -20.05
CA GLY A 256 0.42 -4.38 -20.85
C GLY A 256 0.20 -4.14 -22.34
N CYS A 257 -0.90 -4.67 -22.90
CA CYS A 257 -1.31 -4.41 -24.28
C CYS A 257 -1.61 -2.92 -24.51
N TYR A 258 -2.40 -2.29 -23.63
CA TYR A 258 -2.69 -0.86 -23.70
C TYR A 258 -1.44 0.02 -23.70
N MET A 259 -0.46 -0.30 -22.84
CA MET A 259 0.81 0.43 -22.79
C MET A 259 1.64 0.21 -24.05
N LYS A 260 1.66 -1.00 -24.59
CA LYS A 260 2.39 -1.33 -25.81
C LYS A 260 1.82 -0.55 -27.01
N GLU A 261 0.51 -0.60 -27.22
CA GLU A 261 -0.17 0.13 -28.30
C GLU A 261 0.12 1.64 -28.29
N ARG A 262 0.34 2.21 -27.11
CA ARG A 262 0.63 3.64 -26.92
C ARG A 262 2.12 3.96 -26.83
N GLY A 263 3.00 3.00 -27.08
CA GLY A 263 4.47 3.17 -26.97
C GLY A 263 4.95 3.51 -25.54
N LYS A 264 4.17 3.14 -24.52
CA LYS A 264 4.47 3.43 -23.10
C LYS A 264 5.12 2.25 -22.37
N LEU A 265 5.14 1.06 -22.96
CA LEU A 265 5.80 -0.12 -22.39
C LEU A 265 7.30 -0.09 -22.76
N MET A 266 8.05 0.79 -22.10
CA MET A 266 9.41 1.19 -22.45
C MET A 266 10.39 0.03 -22.66
N THR A 267 10.30 -1.01 -21.84
CA THR A 267 11.16 -2.21 -21.93
C THR A 267 10.51 -3.35 -22.73
N ASN A 268 9.32 -3.11 -23.29
CA ASN A 268 8.45 -4.12 -23.88
C ASN A 268 8.28 -5.35 -22.97
N THR A 269 8.33 -5.18 -21.64
CA THR A 269 8.33 -6.28 -20.67
C THR A 269 7.35 -6.00 -19.53
N VAL A 270 6.52 -7.01 -19.19
CA VAL A 270 5.69 -7.06 -17.99
C VAL A 270 6.32 -8.00 -16.98
N VAL A 271 6.41 -7.59 -15.72
CA VAL A 271 6.99 -8.42 -14.66
C VAL A 271 5.88 -9.16 -13.91
N THR A 272 6.03 -10.48 -13.77
CA THR A 272 5.09 -11.35 -13.07
C THR A 272 5.81 -12.25 -12.07
N THR A 273 5.10 -13.11 -11.37
CA THR A 273 5.69 -14.14 -10.52
C THR A 273 5.50 -15.54 -11.15
N VAL A 274 6.20 -16.53 -10.60
CA VAL A 274 6.05 -17.93 -11.02
C VAL A 274 4.63 -18.50 -10.80
N MET A 275 3.77 -17.78 -10.05
CA MET A 275 2.38 -18.17 -9.78
C MET A 275 1.39 -17.71 -10.86
N SER A 276 1.81 -16.86 -11.81
CA SER A 276 0.94 -16.43 -12.90
C SER A 276 0.52 -17.59 -13.80
N ASN A 277 -0.69 -17.52 -14.31
CA ASN A 277 -1.25 -18.53 -15.18
C ASN A 277 -0.44 -18.68 -16.49
N PHE A 278 -0.22 -19.91 -16.92
CA PHE A 278 0.50 -20.18 -18.18
C PHE A 278 -0.16 -19.52 -19.40
N GLY A 279 -1.49 -19.37 -19.38
CA GLY A 279 -2.25 -18.67 -20.42
C GLY A 279 -1.83 -17.22 -20.59
N LEU A 280 -1.41 -16.52 -19.51
CA LEU A 280 -0.90 -15.16 -19.57
C LEU A 280 0.35 -15.09 -20.45
N TYR A 281 1.28 -16.02 -20.28
CA TYR A 281 2.52 -16.05 -21.06
C TYR A 281 2.28 -16.28 -22.54
N LYS A 282 1.36 -17.22 -22.88
CA LYS A 282 0.95 -17.44 -24.27
C LYS A 282 0.32 -16.19 -24.88
N ALA A 283 -0.56 -15.52 -24.13
CA ALA A 283 -1.18 -14.30 -24.58
C ALA A 283 -0.16 -13.16 -24.80
N PHE A 284 0.86 -13.06 -23.95
CA PHE A 284 1.96 -12.12 -24.15
C PHE A 284 2.79 -12.46 -25.40
N ASP A 285 3.11 -13.76 -25.63
CA ASP A 285 3.83 -14.21 -26.80
C ASP A 285 3.08 -13.84 -28.10
N GLU A 286 1.75 -14.04 -28.14
CA GLU A 286 0.88 -13.66 -29.27
C GLU A 286 0.88 -12.15 -29.53
N GLN A 287 0.99 -11.34 -28.47
CA GLN A 287 1.09 -9.89 -28.58
C GLN A 287 2.51 -9.39 -28.78
N GLY A 288 3.52 -10.26 -28.78
CA GLY A 288 4.94 -9.87 -28.83
C GLY A 288 5.36 -8.99 -27.66
N ILE A 289 4.81 -9.24 -26.47
CA ILE A 289 5.17 -8.60 -25.19
C ILE A 289 6.12 -9.54 -24.45
N GLY A 290 7.29 -9.04 -24.06
CA GLY A 290 8.22 -9.76 -23.19
C GLY A 290 7.68 -9.85 -21.76
N TYR A 291 8.09 -10.88 -21.03
CA TYR A 291 7.75 -11.04 -19.63
C TYR A 291 8.92 -11.54 -18.80
N ALA A 292 8.94 -11.16 -17.53
CA ALA A 292 9.89 -11.66 -16.55
C ALA A 292 9.12 -12.36 -15.41
N LYS A 293 9.65 -13.49 -14.94
CA LYS A 293 9.09 -14.28 -13.85
C LYS A 293 10.00 -14.15 -12.63
N THR A 294 9.48 -13.64 -11.54
CA THR A 294 10.19 -13.56 -10.26
C THR A 294 9.72 -14.66 -9.31
N ALA A 295 10.38 -14.81 -8.18
CA ALA A 295 9.82 -15.52 -7.04
C ALA A 295 8.52 -14.83 -6.56
N VAL A 296 7.70 -15.54 -5.79
CA VAL A 296 6.47 -15.02 -5.20
C VAL A 296 6.83 -13.95 -4.17
N GLY A 297 6.15 -12.82 -4.27
CA GLY A 297 6.32 -11.68 -3.37
C GLY A 297 6.56 -10.38 -4.14
N ASP A 298 5.80 -9.36 -3.78
CA ASP A 298 5.84 -8.01 -4.37
C ASP A 298 7.24 -7.37 -4.32
N LYS A 299 8.06 -7.67 -3.28
CA LYS A 299 9.46 -7.26 -3.16
C LYS A 299 10.26 -7.66 -4.40
N TYR A 300 10.17 -8.93 -4.80
CA TYR A 300 10.95 -9.44 -5.95
C TYR A 300 10.46 -8.86 -7.28
N VAL A 301 9.15 -8.62 -7.40
CA VAL A 301 8.58 -7.96 -8.57
C VAL A 301 9.12 -6.54 -8.69
N TYR A 302 9.05 -5.77 -7.59
CA TYR A 302 9.51 -4.38 -7.57
C TYR A 302 11.02 -4.26 -7.79
N GLU A 303 11.83 -5.05 -7.11
CA GLU A 303 13.29 -5.08 -7.30
C GLU A 303 13.69 -5.34 -8.76
N TYR A 304 13.02 -6.31 -9.41
CA TYR A 304 13.26 -6.58 -10.83
C TYR A 304 12.85 -5.38 -11.69
N MET A 305 11.67 -4.81 -11.42
CA MET A 305 11.16 -3.63 -12.15
C MET A 305 12.13 -2.46 -12.05
N ALA A 306 12.59 -2.14 -10.85
CA ALA A 306 13.53 -1.04 -10.60
C ALA A 306 14.86 -1.27 -11.31
N LYS A 307 15.43 -2.47 -11.19
CA LYS A 307 16.71 -2.83 -11.81
C LYS A 307 16.68 -2.79 -13.35
N LYS A 308 15.54 -3.14 -13.95
CA LYS A 308 15.38 -3.25 -15.41
C LYS A 308 14.62 -2.08 -16.04
N GLY A 309 14.09 -1.16 -15.25
CA GLY A 309 13.30 -0.03 -15.73
C GLY A 309 11.93 -0.42 -16.27
N CYS A 310 11.35 -1.55 -15.81
CA CYS A 310 10.04 -2.00 -16.23
C CYS A 310 8.94 -1.10 -15.66
N ARG A 311 7.87 -0.85 -16.43
CA ARG A 311 6.82 0.10 -16.08
C ARG A 311 5.62 -0.51 -15.39
N ILE A 312 5.42 -1.81 -15.55
CA ILE A 312 4.30 -2.55 -14.96
C ILE A 312 4.77 -3.93 -14.51
N GLY A 313 4.29 -4.35 -13.37
CA GLY A 313 4.48 -5.69 -12.84
C GLY A 313 3.47 -5.97 -11.75
N GLY A 314 3.38 -7.23 -11.34
CA GLY A 314 2.44 -7.60 -10.28
C GLY A 314 2.22 -9.10 -10.18
N GLU A 315 1.19 -9.43 -9.42
CA GLU A 315 0.80 -10.80 -9.07
C GLU A 315 -0.65 -11.09 -9.45
N GLN A 316 -0.98 -12.35 -9.68
CA GLN A 316 -2.36 -12.79 -9.95
C GLN A 316 -3.34 -12.38 -8.85
N SER A 317 -2.87 -12.20 -7.62
CA SER A 317 -3.64 -11.76 -6.46
C SER A 317 -4.18 -10.32 -6.56
N GLY A 318 -3.78 -9.59 -7.60
CA GLY A 318 -4.19 -8.20 -7.81
C GLY A 318 -3.24 -7.15 -7.23
N HIS A 319 -2.07 -7.55 -6.71
CA HIS A 319 -1.03 -6.61 -6.32
C HIS A 319 -0.30 -6.12 -7.57
N ILE A 320 -0.71 -4.97 -8.10
CA ILE A 320 -0.21 -4.40 -9.36
C ILE A 320 0.57 -3.13 -9.09
N ILE A 321 1.79 -3.09 -9.62
CA ILE A 321 2.71 -1.96 -9.48
C ILE A 321 2.83 -1.22 -10.81
N PHE A 322 2.52 0.05 -10.81
CA PHE A 322 2.76 0.99 -11.90
C PHE A 322 3.92 1.91 -11.53
N SER A 323 5.16 1.55 -11.86
CA SER A 323 6.39 2.22 -11.37
C SER A 323 6.48 3.72 -11.64
N LYS A 324 5.71 4.23 -12.60
CA LYS A 324 5.59 5.67 -12.84
C LYS A 324 4.86 6.41 -11.71
N TYR A 325 3.99 5.73 -10.98
CA TYR A 325 3.03 6.33 -10.05
C TYR A 325 3.25 5.91 -8.60
N ALA A 326 3.66 4.66 -8.38
CA ALA A 326 3.81 4.08 -7.05
C ALA A 326 5.01 3.12 -7.00
N SER A 327 5.61 2.99 -5.83
CA SER A 327 6.70 2.04 -5.50
C SER A 327 6.17 0.71 -4.97
N THR A 328 4.88 0.61 -4.70
CA THR A 328 4.18 -0.59 -4.22
C THR A 328 2.87 -0.79 -4.99
N GLY A 329 2.20 -1.92 -4.78
CA GLY A 329 0.85 -2.12 -5.28
C GLY A 329 -0.11 -1.09 -4.70
N ASP A 330 -1.04 -0.63 -5.54
CA ASP A 330 -2.07 0.33 -5.16
C ASP A 330 -3.38 -0.10 -5.81
N GLY A 331 -4.29 -0.65 -5.00
CA GLY A 331 -5.55 -1.19 -5.48
C GLY A 331 -6.46 -0.10 -6.06
N ILE A 332 -6.50 1.08 -5.43
CA ILE A 332 -7.36 2.18 -5.92
C ILE A 332 -6.78 2.75 -7.22
N LEU A 333 -5.46 2.94 -7.29
CA LEU A 333 -4.80 3.33 -8.54
C LEU A 333 -5.05 2.30 -9.65
N THR A 334 -4.95 1.00 -9.32
CA THR A 334 -5.21 -0.09 -10.27
C THR A 334 -6.64 -0.01 -10.81
N SER A 335 -7.63 0.17 -9.95
CA SER A 335 -9.03 0.32 -10.37
C SER A 335 -9.23 1.56 -11.28
N LEU A 336 -8.59 2.69 -10.97
CA LEU A 336 -8.63 3.89 -11.82
C LEU A 336 -7.96 3.67 -13.19
N LYS A 337 -6.94 2.81 -13.25
CA LYS A 337 -6.27 2.49 -14.52
C LYS A 337 -7.09 1.52 -15.37
N MET A 338 -7.93 0.72 -14.77
CA MET A 338 -8.84 -0.19 -15.47
C MET A 338 -10.11 0.51 -16.00
N MET A 339 -10.50 1.65 -15.44
CA MET A 339 -11.55 2.55 -15.95
C MET A 339 -11.12 3.26 -17.23
#